data_5e5fa3da90ac3a726bc62e1c8aa8b871
#
_entry.id   5e5fa3da90ac3a726bc62e1c8aa8b871
#
_cell.length_a   1.000
_cell.length_b   1.000
_cell.length_c   1.000
_cell.angle_alpha   90.00
_cell.angle_beta   90.00
_cell.angle_gamma   90.00
#
_symmetry.space_group_name_H-M   'P 1'
#
loop_
_entity.id
_entity.type
_entity.pdbx_description
1 polymer ?
#
loop_
_entity_poly.entity_id
_entity_poly.type
_entity_poly.pdbx_seq_one_letter_code
_entity_poly.pdbx_strand_id
1 'polypeptide(L)'
;MREEMGIDKEFNYEELVKSGKCPTRPEFDTWDIPSVTYKGAHFAVYPPELIENPILSCCPEQGIVIDPFMGSGTTGEVAKLNNRRYIGLELNTEYAILANERISKVGGIFN
;
A
#
# COMPACT_ATOMS: atom_id res chain seq x y z
N MET A 1 -20.52 16.05 -25.75
CA MET A 1 -20.73 15.59 -24.37
C MET A 1 -19.63 16.02 -23.40
N ARG A 2 -18.36 15.81 -23.70
CA ARG A 2 -17.27 16.32 -22.84
C ARG A 2 -17.22 17.84 -22.77
N GLU A 3 -17.45 18.51 -23.87
CA GLU A 3 -17.50 19.98 -23.97
C GLU A 3 -18.64 20.58 -23.15
N GLU A 4 -19.82 19.92 -23.13
CA GLU A 4 -20.98 20.36 -22.35
C GLU A 4 -20.77 20.23 -20.83
N MET A 5 -19.86 19.35 -20.37
CA MET A 5 -19.53 19.16 -18.97
C MET A 5 -18.32 19.99 -18.53
N GLY A 6 -17.73 20.80 -19.39
CA GLY A 6 -16.57 21.63 -19.07
C GLY A 6 -15.28 20.85 -18.80
N ILE A 7 -15.18 19.63 -19.33
CA ILE A 7 -14.08 18.69 -19.08
C ILE A 7 -12.95 18.81 -20.11
N ASP A 8 -13.12 19.63 -21.15
CA ASP A 8 -12.19 19.73 -22.29
C ASP A 8 -11.07 20.76 -22.17
N LYS A 9 -10.83 21.28 -21.01
CA LYS A 9 -9.53 21.92 -20.77
C LYS A 9 -8.57 20.82 -20.35
N GLU A 10 -7.45 20.66 -21.05
CA GLU A 10 -6.33 19.84 -20.58
C GLU A 10 -6.11 20.13 -19.10
N PHE A 11 -6.49 19.18 -18.28
CA PHE A 11 -6.44 19.32 -16.84
C PHE A 11 -4.98 19.18 -16.45
N ASN A 12 -4.29 20.29 -16.25
CA ASN A 12 -2.90 20.28 -15.84
C ASN A 12 -2.79 20.06 -14.34
N TYR A 13 -2.71 18.78 -13.97
CA TYR A 13 -2.55 18.36 -12.57
C TYR A 13 -1.30 18.91 -11.91
N GLU A 14 -0.22 19.07 -12.67
CA GLU A 14 1.03 19.64 -12.13
C GLU A 14 0.85 21.08 -11.68
N GLU A 15 0.08 21.85 -12.43
CA GLU A 15 -0.24 23.22 -12.10
C GLU A 15 -1.14 23.32 -10.86
N LEU A 16 -2.12 22.42 -10.74
CA LEU A 16 -2.98 22.32 -9.56
C LEU A 16 -2.22 21.92 -8.30
N VAL A 17 -1.30 20.99 -8.41
CA VAL A 17 -0.45 20.57 -7.29
C VAL A 17 0.46 21.74 -6.87
N LYS A 18 1.07 22.45 -7.82
CA LYS A 18 1.91 23.62 -7.54
C LYS A 18 1.12 24.76 -6.91
N SER A 19 -0.16 24.91 -7.27
CA SER A 19 -1.03 25.96 -6.71
C SER A 19 -1.55 25.63 -5.31
N GLY A 20 -1.28 24.43 -4.78
CA GLY A 20 -1.78 23.96 -3.49
C GLY A 20 -3.28 23.62 -3.48
N LYS A 21 -3.95 23.67 -4.62
CA LYS A 21 -5.39 23.37 -4.74
C LYS A 21 -5.69 21.90 -4.87
N CYS A 22 -4.71 21.12 -5.32
CA CYS A 22 -4.80 19.66 -5.40
C CYS A 22 -3.48 19.07 -4.92
N PRO A 23 -3.40 18.58 -3.67
CA PRO A 23 -2.16 18.04 -3.10
C PRO A 23 -1.79 16.66 -3.64
N THR A 24 -2.68 16.03 -4.40
CA THR A 24 -2.50 14.68 -4.93
C THR A 24 -2.81 14.64 -6.43
N ARG A 25 -2.26 13.66 -7.11
CA ARG A 25 -2.61 13.33 -8.49
C ARG A 25 -3.34 11.99 -8.51
N PRO A 26 -4.22 11.74 -9.52
CA PRO A 26 -4.84 10.44 -9.66
C PRO A 26 -3.80 9.36 -10.00
N GLU A 27 -3.99 8.18 -9.44
CA GLU A 27 -3.26 6.99 -9.83
C GLU A 27 -3.79 6.42 -11.15
N PHE A 28 -2.90 5.76 -11.89
CA PHE A 28 -3.31 4.95 -13.03
C PHE A 28 -3.96 3.64 -12.56
N ASP A 29 -4.79 3.06 -13.39
CA ASP A 29 -5.41 1.74 -13.17
C ASP A 29 -4.47 0.57 -13.49
N THR A 30 -3.30 0.86 -14.07
CA THR A 30 -2.26 -0.12 -14.40
C THR A 30 -0.94 0.28 -13.74
N TRP A 31 -0.32 -0.68 -13.06
CA TRP A 31 0.97 -0.48 -12.39
C TRP A 31 2.00 -1.47 -12.90
N ASP A 32 3.15 -0.97 -13.34
CA ASP A 32 4.32 -1.78 -13.69
C ASP A 32 5.17 -2.01 -12.45
N ILE A 33 5.01 -3.18 -11.83
CA ILE A 33 5.72 -3.55 -10.61
C ILE A 33 6.47 -4.86 -10.86
N PRO A 34 7.81 -4.87 -10.76
CA PRO A 34 8.57 -6.10 -10.92
C PRO A 34 8.28 -7.09 -9.80
N SER A 35 8.26 -8.38 -10.13
CA SER A 35 8.14 -9.42 -9.12
C SER A 35 9.40 -9.50 -8.26
N VAL A 36 9.23 -9.86 -6.99
CA VAL A 36 10.34 -10.09 -6.07
C VAL A 36 10.44 -11.57 -5.72
N THR A 37 11.66 -12.04 -5.50
CA THR A 37 11.91 -13.38 -5.00
C THR A 37 12.10 -13.34 -3.49
N TYR A 38 11.24 -14.05 -2.76
CA TYR A 38 11.39 -14.21 -1.33
C TYR A 38 12.12 -15.51 -1.03
N LYS A 39 13.33 -15.42 -0.49
CA LYS A 39 14.23 -16.58 -0.29
C LYS A 39 13.85 -17.47 0.92
N GLY A 40 12.94 -17.05 1.76
CA GLY A 40 12.64 -17.73 3.04
C GLY A 40 11.39 -18.59 3.04
N ALA A 41 10.60 -18.63 1.96
CA ALA A 41 9.33 -19.32 1.94
C ALA A 41 9.05 -19.98 0.58
N HIS A 42 8.42 -21.14 0.62
CA HIS A 42 8.02 -21.92 -0.57
C HIS A 42 6.63 -21.52 -1.11
N PHE A 43 6.24 -20.25 -0.97
CA PHE A 43 4.95 -19.76 -1.42
C PHE A 43 5.08 -18.39 -2.10
N ALA A 44 4.08 -18.05 -2.89
CA ALA A 44 4.06 -16.79 -3.62
C ALA A 44 3.92 -15.59 -2.68
N VAL A 45 4.85 -14.65 -2.77
CA VAL A 45 4.85 -13.39 -2.04
C VAL A 45 4.78 -12.26 -3.05
N TYR A 46 3.83 -11.34 -2.88
CA TYR A 46 3.76 -10.17 -3.73
C TYR A 46 4.77 -9.09 -3.29
N PRO A 47 5.23 -8.24 -4.22
CA PRO A 47 6.16 -7.17 -3.88
C PRO A 47 5.51 -6.11 -2.99
N PRO A 48 6.24 -5.52 -2.03
CA PRO A 48 5.73 -4.45 -1.16
C PRO A 48 5.12 -3.27 -1.93
N GLU A 49 5.68 -2.92 -3.07
CA GLU A 49 5.22 -1.83 -3.93
C GLU A 49 3.79 -2.02 -4.42
N LEU A 50 3.34 -3.28 -4.54
CA LEU A 50 1.97 -3.58 -4.97
C LEU A 50 0.92 -3.06 -3.99
N ILE A 51 1.20 -3.12 -2.70
CA ILE A 51 0.25 -2.75 -1.64
C ILE A 51 0.47 -1.33 -1.11
N GLU A 52 1.62 -0.72 -1.38
CA GLU A 52 1.97 0.60 -0.84
C GLU A 52 1.00 1.69 -1.32
N ASN A 53 0.76 1.80 -2.62
CA ASN A 53 -0.16 2.79 -3.18
C ASN A 53 -1.59 2.67 -2.64
N PRO A 54 -2.21 1.48 -2.60
CA PRO A 54 -3.52 1.31 -1.97
C PRO A 54 -3.55 1.74 -0.49
N ILE A 55 -2.54 1.42 0.28
CA ILE A 55 -2.47 1.80 1.70
C ILE A 55 -2.37 3.31 1.84
N LEU A 56 -1.47 3.96 1.09
CA LEU A 56 -1.30 5.41 1.15
C LEU A 56 -2.52 6.18 0.67
N SER A 57 -3.21 5.66 -0.35
CA SER A 57 -4.37 6.32 -0.95
C SER A 57 -5.66 6.14 -0.15
N CYS A 58 -5.85 4.98 0.48
CA CYS A 58 -7.13 4.59 1.07
C CYS A 58 -7.13 4.57 2.60
N CYS A 59 -5.97 4.51 3.24
CA CYS A 59 -5.86 4.48 4.69
C CYS A 59 -5.18 5.76 5.21
N PRO A 60 -5.82 6.53 6.06
CA PRO A 60 -5.18 7.70 6.66
C PRO A 60 -4.00 7.28 7.54
N GLU A 61 -3.08 8.20 7.74
CA GLU A 61 -1.97 8.00 8.67
C GLU A 61 -2.51 7.63 10.06
N GLN A 62 -1.89 6.65 10.73
CA GLN A 62 -2.35 6.03 11.98
C GLN A 62 -3.65 5.24 11.87
N GLY A 63 -4.23 5.12 10.68
CA GLY A 63 -5.37 4.26 10.41
C GLY A 63 -5.03 2.78 10.54
N ILE A 64 -6.02 1.92 10.34
CA ILE A 64 -5.88 0.46 10.46
C ILE A 64 -6.08 -0.18 9.08
N VAL A 65 -5.09 -0.96 8.66
CA VAL A 65 -5.14 -1.82 7.48
C VAL A 65 -5.52 -3.23 7.93
N ILE A 66 -6.50 -3.83 7.28
CA ILE A 66 -6.92 -5.21 7.57
C ILE A 66 -6.59 -6.08 6.38
N ASP A 67 -5.90 -7.19 6.63
CA ASP A 67 -5.60 -8.21 5.63
C ASP A 67 -6.11 -9.57 6.13
N PRO A 68 -7.19 -10.11 5.54
CA PRO A 68 -7.75 -11.39 5.96
C PRO A 68 -6.92 -12.60 5.51
N PHE A 69 -5.92 -12.40 4.66
CA PHE A 69 -5.03 -13.43 4.14
C PHE A 69 -3.57 -12.98 4.23
N MET A 70 -3.13 -12.68 5.46
CA MET A 70 -1.85 -12.02 5.73
C MET A 70 -0.62 -12.76 5.18
N GLY A 71 -0.63 -14.07 5.17
CA GLY A 71 0.50 -14.87 4.70
C GLY A 71 1.80 -14.53 5.44
N SER A 72 2.84 -14.20 4.69
CA SER A 72 4.15 -13.83 5.22
C SER A 72 4.25 -12.42 5.80
N GLY A 73 3.17 -11.64 5.79
CA GLY A 73 3.11 -10.36 6.46
C GLY A 73 3.51 -9.14 5.64
N THR A 74 3.51 -9.22 4.32
CA THR A 74 3.88 -8.08 3.45
C THR A 74 2.97 -6.87 3.70
N THR A 75 1.67 -7.06 3.81
CA THR A 75 0.72 -5.97 4.10
C THR A 75 1.01 -5.31 5.45
N GLY A 76 1.26 -6.09 6.49
CA GLY A 76 1.60 -5.57 7.82
C GLY A 76 2.93 -4.81 7.84
N GLU A 77 3.93 -5.32 7.14
CA GLU A 77 5.23 -4.65 6.97
C GLU A 77 5.07 -3.28 6.32
N VAL A 78 4.38 -3.21 5.17
CA VAL A 78 4.17 -1.96 4.44
C VAL A 78 3.31 -0.97 5.23
N ALA A 79 2.26 -1.45 5.90
CA ALA A 79 1.44 -0.62 6.77
C ALA A 79 2.28 0.04 7.87
N LYS A 80 3.10 -0.75 8.56
CA LYS A 80 3.97 -0.26 9.62
C LYS A 80 5.03 0.72 9.13
N LEU A 81 5.66 0.44 7.98
CA LEU A 81 6.62 1.36 7.35
C LEU A 81 6.01 2.72 7.02
N ASN A 82 4.73 2.76 6.71
CA ASN A 82 4.00 3.97 6.35
C ASN A 82 3.14 4.53 7.50
N ASN A 83 3.46 4.19 8.73
CA ASN A 83 2.81 4.70 9.94
C ASN A 83 1.31 4.38 10.00
N ARG A 84 0.92 3.21 9.52
CA ARG A 84 -0.41 2.65 9.70
C ARG A 84 -0.33 1.44 10.63
N ARG A 85 -1.39 1.22 11.38
CA ARG A 85 -1.58 -0.01 12.15
C ARG A 85 -2.10 -1.10 11.23
N TYR A 86 -2.03 -2.35 11.64
CA TYR A 86 -2.54 -3.45 10.84
C TYR A 86 -3.21 -4.51 11.71
N ILE A 87 -4.14 -5.23 11.12
CA ILE A 87 -4.71 -6.46 11.63
C ILE A 87 -4.59 -7.49 10.52
N GLY A 88 -3.83 -8.55 10.77
CA GLY A 88 -3.64 -9.65 9.84
C GLY A 88 -4.30 -10.93 10.36
N LEU A 89 -4.95 -11.64 9.47
CA LEU A 89 -5.49 -12.97 9.74
C LEU A 89 -4.72 -13.99 8.91
N GLU A 90 -4.22 -15.03 9.55
CA GLU A 90 -3.50 -16.11 8.90
C GLU A 90 -3.85 -17.43 9.57
N LEU A 91 -4.32 -18.37 8.76
CA LEU A 91 -4.73 -19.69 9.25
C LEU A 91 -3.54 -20.60 9.54
N ASN A 92 -2.45 -20.46 8.77
CA ASN A 92 -1.25 -21.25 8.95
C ASN A 92 -0.36 -20.65 10.05
N THR A 93 -0.17 -21.40 11.13
CA THR A 93 0.60 -20.93 12.29
C THR A 93 2.05 -20.60 11.95
N GLU A 94 2.69 -21.37 11.07
CA GLU A 94 4.08 -21.13 10.66
C GLU A 94 4.21 -19.79 9.91
N TYR A 95 3.24 -19.48 9.05
CA TYR A 95 3.20 -18.19 8.34
C TYR A 95 2.91 -17.02 9.28
N ALA A 96 2.05 -17.23 10.27
CA ALA A 96 1.77 -16.22 11.28
C ALA A 96 3.02 -15.88 12.11
N ILE A 97 3.81 -16.88 12.50
CA ILE A 97 5.09 -16.69 13.19
C ILE A 97 6.06 -15.92 12.30
N LEU A 98 6.21 -16.34 11.04
CA LEU A 98 7.09 -15.69 10.07
C LEU A 98 6.69 -14.21 9.84
N ALA A 99 5.39 -13.93 9.70
CA ALA A 99 4.87 -12.59 9.58
C ALA A 99 5.22 -11.73 10.81
N ASN A 100 5.01 -12.25 12.00
CA ASN A 100 5.35 -11.53 13.23
C ASN A 100 6.84 -11.23 13.34
N GLU A 101 7.71 -12.18 13.02
CA GLU A 101 9.16 -11.97 12.99
C GLU A 101 9.57 -10.90 11.98
N ARG A 102 9.01 -10.96 10.79
CA ARG A 102 9.29 -10.01 9.71
C ARG A 102 8.86 -8.60 10.08
N ILE A 103 7.63 -8.44 10.55
CA ILE A 103 7.06 -7.14 10.91
C ILE A 103 7.72 -6.54 12.15
N SER A 104 8.15 -7.37 13.11
CA SER A 104 8.83 -6.90 14.32
C SER A 104 10.16 -6.20 14.02
N LYS A 105 10.82 -6.55 12.92
CA LYS A 105 12.08 -5.94 12.47
C LYS A 105 11.91 -4.57 11.82
N VAL A 106 10.68 -4.21 11.48
CA VAL A 106 10.38 -2.91 10.87
C VAL A 106 10.33 -1.84 11.94
N GLY A 107 11.17 -0.80 11.80
CA GLY A 107 11.09 0.40 12.63
C GLY A 107 9.85 1.23 12.26
N GLY A 108 9.15 1.75 13.25
CA GLY A 108 7.98 2.60 13.07
C GLY A 108 7.61 3.32 14.35
N ILE A 109 6.71 4.29 14.26
CA ILE A 109 6.26 5.06 15.42
C ILE A 109 5.44 4.23 16.43
N PHE A 110 5.02 3.04 16.06
CA PHE A 110 4.24 2.11 16.90
C PHE A 110 5.06 0.91 17.38
N ASN A 111 6.34 1.06 17.45
CA ASN A 111 7.23 0.04 18.04
C ASN A 111 7.05 -0.05 19.55
#